data_a5c1907d3dea48e82d681dbff66be6db
#
_entry.id   a5c1907d3dea48e82d681dbff66be6db
#
_cell.length_a   1.000
_cell.length_b   1.000
_cell.length_c   1.000
_cell.angle_alpha   90.00
_cell.angle_beta   90.00
_cell.angle_gamma   90.00
#
_symmetry.space_group_name_H-M   'P 1'
#
loop_
_entity.id
_entity.type
_entity.pdbx_description
1 polymer ?
#
loop_
_entity_poly.entity_id
_entity_poly.type
_entity_poly.pdbx_seq_one_letter_code
_entity_poly.pdbx_strand_id
1 'polypeptide(L)'
;SVIITALILGALSITSIKKSTDQATDKYTTAMNDGYKTEIRSEVETAIAVLQAEYNKYKAGTITEAQAKENAKETVRNMRYREDGSGYFWIDDTNYILIMHPILTKQEGDNRKNITDKNGVHIIQEILSTVNDKNADGYNEFYFTKSDGNTVAPKLAYSQIFKPWGWVISTGNYVDDMQSEMKQTTDNLNQLYTNMHRSFMIVAIVILIIIGVLGAVFGTYLCNPIHRLADIAKDISLGRINTNLQRISGKNEISTLQNSFCDLLETFKNQADTISRLSDGD
;
A
#
# COMPACT_ATOMS: atom_id res chain seq x y z
N SER A 1 -19.32 25.39 12.96
CA SER A 1 -19.72 24.12 12.32
C SER A 1 -18.80 23.74 11.16
N VAL A 2 -18.45 24.65 10.24
CA VAL A 2 -17.61 24.38 9.03
C VAL A 2 -16.25 23.75 9.38
N ILE A 3 -15.55 24.25 10.41
CA ILE A 3 -14.24 23.73 10.82
C ILE A 3 -14.37 22.27 11.31
N ILE A 4 -15.36 21.99 12.14
CA ILE A 4 -15.60 20.64 12.67
C ILE A 4 -15.94 19.69 11.52
N THR A 5 -16.78 20.12 10.57
CA THR A 5 -17.13 19.32 9.40
C THR A 5 -15.89 19.03 8.54
N ALA A 6 -15.03 20.02 8.29
CA ALA A 6 -13.78 19.84 7.54
C ALA A 6 -12.81 18.87 8.23
N LEU A 7 -12.67 18.94 9.56
CA LEU A 7 -11.85 18.02 10.33
C LEU A 7 -12.38 16.58 10.30
N ILE A 8 -13.70 16.40 10.41
CA ILE A 8 -14.35 15.08 10.33
C ILE A 8 -14.15 14.48 8.92
N LEU A 9 -14.42 15.26 7.86
CA LEU A 9 -14.21 14.80 6.49
C LEU A 9 -12.75 14.46 6.23
N GLY A 10 -11.82 15.25 6.77
CA GLY A 10 -10.39 14.97 6.69
C GLY A 10 -10.02 13.65 7.37
N ALA A 11 -10.48 13.43 8.59
CA ALA A 11 -10.23 12.17 9.32
C ALA A 11 -10.82 10.96 8.59
N LEU A 12 -12.04 11.07 8.04
CA LEU A 12 -12.67 10.03 7.24
C LEU A 12 -11.89 9.75 5.95
N SER A 13 -11.38 10.77 5.29
CA SER A 13 -10.55 10.61 4.08
C SER A 13 -9.26 9.87 4.40
N ILE A 14 -8.56 10.21 5.48
CA ILE A 14 -7.33 9.54 5.92
C ILE A 14 -7.58 8.06 6.21
N THR A 15 -8.63 7.73 6.97
CA THR A 15 -8.98 6.35 7.28
C THR A 15 -9.36 5.56 6.04
N SER A 16 -10.08 6.18 5.10
CA SER A 16 -10.45 5.57 3.82
C SER A 16 -9.21 5.28 2.94
N ILE A 17 -8.28 6.24 2.84
CA ILE A 17 -7.04 6.08 2.07
C ILE A 17 -6.19 4.96 2.69
N LYS A 18 -6.03 4.94 4.02
CA LYS A 18 -5.30 3.86 4.70
C LYS A 18 -5.90 2.50 4.38
N LYS A 19 -7.22 2.35 4.56
CA LYS A 19 -7.92 1.10 4.25
C LYS A 19 -7.73 0.67 2.79
N SER A 20 -7.79 1.61 1.85
CA SER A 20 -7.56 1.32 0.43
C SER A 20 -6.12 0.88 0.15
N THR A 21 -5.13 1.49 0.82
CA THR A 21 -3.71 1.11 0.70
C THR A 21 -3.48 -0.29 1.27
N ASP A 22 -3.99 -0.57 2.47
CA ASP A 22 -3.89 -1.89 3.10
C ASP A 22 -4.51 -2.97 2.20
N GLN A 23 -5.71 -2.73 1.66
CA GLN A 23 -6.36 -3.65 0.71
C GLN A 23 -5.59 -3.82 -0.60
N ALA A 24 -4.98 -2.76 -1.11
CA ALA A 24 -4.13 -2.83 -2.32
C ALA A 24 -2.87 -3.67 -2.05
N THR A 25 -2.24 -3.48 -0.89
CA THR A 25 -1.07 -4.26 -0.45
C THR A 25 -1.42 -5.74 -0.31
N ASP A 26 -2.53 -6.08 0.37
CA ASP A 26 -2.97 -7.45 0.54
C ASP A 26 -3.28 -8.13 -0.81
N LYS A 27 -4.00 -7.44 -1.69
CA LYS A 27 -4.29 -7.94 -3.04
C LYS A 27 -3.03 -8.15 -3.86
N TYR A 28 -2.08 -7.21 -3.80
CA TYR A 28 -0.80 -7.34 -4.48
C TYR A 28 -0.01 -8.55 -3.98
N THR A 29 0.11 -8.69 -2.65
CA THR A 29 0.82 -9.82 -2.03
C THR A 29 0.20 -11.17 -2.41
N THR A 30 -1.14 -11.26 -2.37
CA THR A 30 -1.87 -12.46 -2.78
C THR A 30 -1.64 -12.76 -4.25
N ALA A 31 -1.82 -11.77 -5.13
CA ALA A 31 -1.62 -11.95 -6.57
C ALA A 31 -0.18 -12.35 -6.93
N MET A 32 0.81 -11.81 -6.25
CA MET A 32 2.21 -12.18 -6.45
C MET A 32 2.48 -13.61 -6.00
N ASN A 33 1.98 -14.02 -4.84
CA ASN A 33 2.13 -15.41 -4.36
C ASN A 33 1.46 -16.42 -5.31
N ASP A 34 0.25 -16.11 -5.80
CA ASP A 34 -0.45 -16.93 -6.79
C ASP A 34 0.29 -16.94 -8.13
N GLY A 35 0.88 -15.80 -8.51
CA GLY A 35 1.73 -15.66 -9.69
C GLY A 35 2.95 -16.58 -9.62
N TYR A 36 3.69 -16.57 -8.51
CA TYR A 36 4.85 -17.45 -8.31
C TYR A 36 4.47 -18.93 -8.31
N LYS A 37 3.35 -19.30 -7.68
CA LYS A 37 2.84 -20.67 -7.75
C LYS A 37 2.52 -21.07 -9.18
N THR A 38 1.82 -20.21 -9.91
CA THR A 38 1.47 -20.45 -11.31
C THR A 38 2.71 -20.56 -12.19
N GLU A 39 3.72 -19.69 -12.00
CA GLU A 39 4.98 -19.73 -12.72
C GLU A 39 5.65 -21.10 -12.58
N ILE A 40 5.98 -21.53 -11.35
CA ILE A 40 6.71 -22.79 -11.13
C ILE A 40 5.92 -24.01 -11.58
N ARG A 41 4.58 -23.97 -11.52
CA ARG A 41 3.72 -25.03 -12.07
C ARG A 41 3.81 -25.07 -13.58
N SER A 42 3.64 -23.94 -14.26
CA SER A 42 3.69 -23.86 -15.73
C SER A 42 5.03 -24.28 -16.27
N GLU A 43 6.12 -23.93 -15.57
CA GLU A 43 7.46 -24.34 -15.93
C GLU A 43 7.65 -25.87 -15.84
N VAL A 44 7.17 -26.52 -14.77
CA VAL A 44 7.19 -27.98 -14.66
C VAL A 44 6.34 -28.63 -15.74
N GLU A 45 5.14 -28.11 -16.03
CA GLU A 45 4.28 -28.62 -17.11
C GLU A 45 5.00 -28.52 -18.48
N THR A 46 5.77 -27.45 -18.70
CA THR A 46 6.62 -27.28 -19.90
C THR A 46 7.75 -28.32 -19.95
N ALA A 47 8.43 -28.56 -18.83
CA ALA A 47 9.45 -29.60 -18.76
C ALA A 47 8.87 -31.01 -18.98
N ILE A 48 7.70 -31.29 -18.44
CA ILE A 48 6.97 -32.56 -18.70
C ILE A 48 6.66 -32.71 -20.20
N ALA A 49 6.30 -31.64 -20.91
CA ALA A 49 6.07 -31.72 -22.36
C ALA A 49 7.34 -32.08 -23.13
N VAL A 50 8.53 -31.63 -22.68
CA VAL A 50 9.82 -32.05 -23.25
C VAL A 50 10.03 -33.54 -23.04
N LEU A 51 9.81 -34.07 -21.83
CA LEU A 51 9.92 -35.51 -21.56
C LEU A 51 8.94 -36.31 -22.43
N GLN A 52 7.71 -35.82 -22.59
CA GLN A 52 6.69 -36.48 -23.42
C GLN A 52 7.10 -36.52 -24.89
N ALA A 53 7.72 -35.46 -25.41
CA ALA A 53 8.21 -35.42 -26.80
C ALA A 53 9.28 -36.47 -27.04
N GLU A 54 10.27 -36.62 -26.13
CA GLU A 54 11.30 -37.65 -26.26
C GLU A 54 10.73 -39.07 -26.05
N TYR A 55 9.81 -39.24 -25.12
CA TYR A 55 9.09 -40.52 -24.94
C TYR A 55 8.32 -40.94 -26.20
N ASN A 56 7.68 -39.99 -26.89
CA ASN A 56 6.95 -40.25 -28.13
C ASN A 56 7.90 -40.73 -29.26
N LYS A 57 9.11 -40.16 -29.37
CA LYS A 57 10.15 -40.63 -30.33
C LYS A 57 10.56 -42.07 -30.05
N TYR A 58 10.74 -42.42 -28.78
CA TYR A 58 10.99 -43.81 -28.37
C TYR A 58 9.82 -44.71 -28.74
N LYS A 59 8.59 -44.33 -28.42
CA LYS A 59 7.40 -45.11 -28.74
C LYS A 59 7.18 -45.31 -30.24
N ALA A 60 7.59 -44.33 -31.05
CA ALA A 60 7.59 -44.43 -32.51
C ALA A 60 8.75 -45.28 -33.07
N GLY A 61 9.66 -45.77 -32.22
CA GLY A 61 10.82 -46.58 -32.64
C GLY A 61 11.93 -45.75 -33.28
N THR A 62 11.88 -44.41 -33.21
CA THR A 62 12.89 -43.53 -33.84
C THR A 62 14.21 -43.53 -33.06
N ILE A 63 14.14 -43.69 -31.74
CA ILE A 63 15.26 -43.76 -30.82
C ILE A 63 15.02 -44.82 -29.76
N THR A 64 16.09 -45.25 -29.08
CA THR A 64 15.96 -46.14 -27.95
C THR A 64 15.45 -45.43 -26.71
N GLU A 65 14.88 -46.14 -25.73
CA GLU A 65 14.46 -45.54 -24.45
C GLU A 65 15.62 -44.86 -23.72
N ALA A 66 16.80 -45.43 -23.76
CA ALA A 66 18.00 -44.87 -23.14
C ALA A 66 18.38 -43.53 -23.79
N GLN A 67 18.28 -43.43 -25.14
CA GLN A 67 18.51 -42.19 -25.87
C GLN A 67 17.44 -41.16 -25.54
N ALA A 68 16.15 -41.55 -25.46
CA ALA A 68 15.06 -40.66 -25.12
C ALA A 68 15.24 -40.04 -23.70
N LYS A 69 15.59 -40.88 -22.74
CA LYS A 69 15.89 -40.45 -21.36
C LYS A 69 17.06 -39.49 -21.30
N GLU A 70 18.16 -39.81 -22.03
CA GLU A 70 19.35 -38.94 -22.03
C GLU A 70 19.07 -37.59 -22.70
N ASN A 71 18.39 -37.58 -23.86
CA ASN A 71 17.99 -36.36 -24.55
C ASN A 71 17.10 -35.48 -23.67
N ALA A 72 16.10 -36.07 -23.04
CA ALA A 72 15.19 -35.35 -22.15
C ALA A 72 15.95 -34.75 -20.94
N LYS A 73 16.81 -35.56 -20.31
CA LYS A 73 17.64 -35.14 -19.17
C LYS A 73 18.53 -33.95 -19.54
N GLU A 74 19.24 -34.02 -20.67
CA GLU A 74 20.15 -32.95 -21.10
C GLU A 74 19.38 -31.69 -21.54
N THR A 75 18.22 -31.85 -22.18
CA THR A 75 17.38 -30.70 -22.52
C THR A 75 16.92 -29.97 -21.26
N VAL A 76 16.36 -30.71 -20.28
CA VAL A 76 15.86 -30.12 -19.02
C VAL A 76 17.02 -29.56 -18.18
N ARG A 77 18.21 -30.17 -18.21
CA ARG A 77 19.41 -29.66 -17.54
C ARG A 77 19.76 -28.24 -17.97
N ASN A 78 19.57 -27.92 -19.25
CA ASN A 78 19.91 -26.65 -19.86
C ASN A 78 18.76 -25.63 -19.86
N MET A 79 17.55 -26.06 -19.51
CA MET A 79 16.43 -25.14 -19.38
C MET A 79 16.65 -24.18 -18.20
N ARG A 80 16.41 -22.90 -18.46
CA ARG A 80 16.39 -21.84 -17.46
C ARG A 80 15.18 -20.95 -17.72
N TYR A 81 14.65 -20.39 -16.67
CA TYR A 81 13.61 -19.39 -16.74
C TYR A 81 13.94 -18.21 -15.81
N ARG A 82 13.18 -17.13 -15.84
CA ARG A 82 13.46 -15.80 -15.32
C ARG A 82 14.60 -15.09 -16.07
N GLU A 83 14.54 -13.77 -16.07
CA GLU A 83 15.49 -12.93 -16.80
C GLU A 83 16.95 -13.13 -16.36
N ASP A 84 17.16 -13.39 -15.08
CA ASP A 84 18.47 -13.65 -14.48
C ASP A 84 18.95 -15.11 -14.65
N GLY A 85 18.12 -15.98 -15.21
CA GLY A 85 18.40 -17.41 -15.35
C GLY A 85 18.46 -18.19 -14.04
N SER A 86 17.91 -17.65 -12.96
CA SER A 86 17.94 -18.29 -11.63
C SER A 86 17.03 -19.52 -11.51
N GLY A 87 15.99 -19.58 -12.34
CA GLY A 87 15.07 -20.71 -12.40
C GLY A 87 15.69 -21.92 -13.07
N TYR A 88 15.60 -23.07 -12.44
CA TYR A 88 16.15 -24.36 -12.94
C TYR A 88 15.30 -25.53 -12.48
N PHE A 89 15.49 -26.69 -13.13
CA PHE A 89 14.77 -27.91 -12.84
C PHE A 89 15.70 -28.96 -12.25
N TRP A 90 15.13 -29.89 -11.48
CA TRP A 90 15.80 -31.13 -11.11
C TRP A 90 14.82 -32.29 -11.28
N ILE A 91 15.39 -33.52 -11.39
CA ILE A 91 14.63 -34.74 -11.58
C ILE A 91 15.10 -35.77 -10.56
N ASP A 92 14.16 -36.26 -9.76
CA ASP A 92 14.31 -37.46 -8.95
C ASP A 92 13.46 -38.59 -9.54
N ASP A 93 13.76 -39.83 -9.22
CA ASP A 93 12.87 -40.94 -9.52
C ASP A 93 12.02 -41.37 -8.30
N THR A 94 11.08 -42.26 -8.53
CA THR A 94 10.20 -42.81 -7.48
C THR A 94 10.94 -43.69 -6.47
N ASN A 95 12.22 -44.01 -6.69
CA ASN A 95 13.10 -44.71 -5.76
C ASN A 95 14.04 -43.80 -5.00
N TYR A 96 13.78 -42.48 -5.03
CA TYR A 96 14.57 -41.42 -4.40
C TYR A 96 15.96 -41.22 -5.02
N ILE A 97 16.20 -41.67 -6.25
CA ILE A 97 17.46 -41.46 -6.94
C ILE A 97 17.45 -40.12 -7.64
N LEU A 98 18.50 -39.31 -7.45
CA LEU A 98 18.69 -38.08 -8.23
C LEU A 98 19.08 -38.45 -9.66
N ILE A 99 18.18 -38.22 -10.57
CA ILE A 99 18.39 -38.46 -12.01
C ILE A 99 19.15 -37.30 -12.67
N MET A 100 18.81 -36.06 -12.31
CA MET A 100 19.44 -34.89 -12.89
C MET A 100 19.33 -33.66 -11.96
N HIS A 101 20.41 -32.92 -11.83
CA HIS A 101 20.43 -31.61 -11.18
C HIS A 101 21.51 -30.71 -11.81
N PRO A 102 21.17 -29.50 -12.29
CA PRO A 102 22.14 -28.67 -13.03
C PRO A 102 23.29 -28.13 -12.16
N ILE A 103 23.13 -28.10 -10.84
CA ILE A 103 24.13 -27.61 -9.89
C ILE A 103 24.81 -28.79 -9.15
N LEU A 104 24.02 -29.79 -8.72
CA LEU A 104 24.51 -30.95 -7.94
C LEU A 104 24.88 -32.13 -8.86
N THR A 105 25.54 -31.88 -9.96
CA THR A 105 25.86 -32.90 -10.98
C THR A 105 26.65 -34.10 -10.44
N LYS A 106 27.48 -33.88 -9.41
CA LYS A 106 28.28 -34.95 -8.75
C LYS A 106 27.43 -35.88 -7.89
N GLN A 107 26.20 -35.49 -7.56
CA GLN A 107 25.28 -36.30 -6.75
C GLN A 107 24.27 -37.09 -7.62
N GLU A 108 24.34 -36.95 -8.94
CA GLU A 108 23.47 -37.72 -9.84
C GLU A 108 23.76 -39.23 -9.65
N GLY A 109 22.71 -40.02 -9.46
CA GLY A 109 22.77 -41.43 -9.09
C GLY A 109 22.70 -41.69 -7.59
N ASP A 110 22.85 -40.68 -6.73
CA ASP A 110 22.75 -40.84 -5.28
C ASP A 110 21.29 -41.04 -4.84
N ASN A 111 21.13 -41.89 -3.82
CA ASN A 111 19.83 -42.05 -3.16
C ASN A 111 19.61 -40.93 -2.13
N ARG A 112 18.60 -40.12 -2.36
CA ARG A 112 18.27 -38.93 -1.56
C ARG A 112 17.15 -39.15 -0.54
N LYS A 113 16.77 -40.40 -0.27
CA LYS A 113 15.67 -40.73 0.65
C LYS A 113 15.79 -40.03 2.02
N ASN A 114 17.01 -40.02 2.56
CA ASN A 114 17.28 -39.55 3.92
C ASN A 114 17.82 -38.11 3.97
N ILE A 115 17.81 -37.38 2.84
CA ILE A 115 18.22 -35.98 2.86
C ILE A 115 17.16 -35.16 3.60
N THR A 116 17.62 -34.40 4.60
CA THR A 116 16.79 -33.49 5.38
C THR A 116 17.23 -32.06 5.17
N ASP A 117 16.27 -31.14 5.31
CA ASP A 117 16.56 -29.74 5.45
C ASP A 117 17.02 -29.38 6.88
N LYS A 118 17.32 -28.11 7.15
CA LYS A 118 17.76 -27.65 8.49
C LYS A 118 16.72 -27.82 9.60
N ASN A 119 15.45 -28.05 9.26
CA ASN A 119 14.35 -28.27 10.19
C ASN A 119 14.04 -29.78 10.36
N GLY A 120 14.79 -30.66 9.69
CA GLY A 120 14.59 -32.10 9.73
C GLY A 120 13.52 -32.62 8.76
N VAL A 121 13.04 -31.79 7.82
CA VAL A 121 12.08 -32.20 6.79
C VAL A 121 12.79 -33.10 5.78
N HIS A 122 12.27 -34.30 5.55
CA HIS A 122 12.76 -35.22 4.51
C HIS A 122 12.28 -34.78 3.12
N ILE A 123 13.08 -33.91 2.46
CA ILE A 123 12.70 -33.19 1.26
C ILE A 123 12.10 -34.10 0.18
N ILE A 124 12.81 -35.17 -0.21
CA ILE A 124 12.37 -36.00 -1.34
C ILE A 124 11.22 -36.93 -0.94
N GLN A 125 11.12 -37.31 0.34
CA GLN A 125 9.96 -38.06 0.82
C GLN A 125 8.69 -37.23 0.77
N GLU A 126 8.76 -35.94 1.19
CA GLU A 126 7.63 -35.01 1.11
C GLU A 126 7.21 -34.78 -0.34
N ILE A 127 8.16 -34.53 -1.25
CA ILE A 127 7.89 -34.37 -2.68
C ILE A 127 7.17 -35.62 -3.24
N LEU A 128 7.71 -36.81 -2.99
CA LEU A 128 7.11 -38.05 -3.48
C LEU A 128 5.75 -38.34 -2.84
N SER A 129 5.55 -38.00 -1.58
CA SER A 129 4.24 -38.07 -0.92
C SER A 129 3.22 -37.18 -1.61
N THR A 130 3.59 -35.92 -1.86
CA THR A 130 2.75 -34.90 -2.49
C THR A 130 2.35 -35.30 -3.91
N VAL A 131 3.29 -35.72 -4.77
CA VAL A 131 2.98 -36.09 -6.18
C VAL A 131 2.17 -37.38 -6.32
N ASN A 132 2.14 -38.23 -5.28
CA ASN A 132 1.34 -39.45 -5.25
C ASN A 132 -0.04 -39.25 -4.62
N ASP A 133 -0.27 -38.17 -3.88
CA ASP A 133 -1.58 -37.83 -3.31
C ASP A 133 -2.43 -37.09 -4.34
N LYS A 134 -3.56 -37.69 -4.69
CA LYS A 134 -4.50 -37.10 -5.65
C LYS A 134 -5.18 -35.83 -5.17
N ASN A 135 -5.19 -35.58 -3.87
CA ASN A 135 -5.80 -34.41 -3.25
C ASN A 135 -4.77 -33.29 -2.96
N ALA A 136 -3.47 -33.56 -3.11
CA ALA A 136 -2.44 -32.58 -2.95
C ALA A 136 -2.34 -31.68 -4.18
N ASP A 137 -1.91 -30.42 -3.93
CA ASP A 137 -1.79 -29.41 -4.98
C ASP A 137 -0.44 -29.42 -5.73
N GLY A 138 0.48 -30.33 -5.34
CA GLY A 138 1.79 -30.50 -5.96
C GLY A 138 2.89 -29.59 -5.38
N TYR A 139 2.57 -28.75 -4.40
CA TYR A 139 3.52 -27.81 -3.80
C TYR A 139 4.10 -28.36 -2.49
N ASN A 140 5.41 -28.05 -2.28
CA ASN A 140 6.14 -28.33 -1.06
C ASN A 140 6.99 -27.13 -0.67
N GLU A 141 7.19 -26.88 0.61
CA GLU A 141 8.09 -25.87 1.12
C GLU A 141 9.14 -26.53 2.03
N PHE A 142 10.41 -26.23 1.77
CA PHE A 142 11.56 -26.75 2.52
C PHE A 142 12.74 -25.79 2.40
N TYR A 143 13.70 -25.90 3.29
CA TYR A 143 14.94 -25.13 3.19
C TYR A 143 15.93 -25.81 2.24
N PHE A 144 16.52 -25.00 1.34
CA PHE A 144 17.53 -25.50 0.42
C PHE A 144 18.65 -24.47 0.19
N THR A 145 19.82 -24.94 -0.20
CA THR A 145 20.96 -24.07 -0.50
C THR A 145 20.77 -23.40 -1.85
N LYS A 146 20.94 -22.08 -1.90
CA LYS A 146 20.89 -21.29 -3.13
C LYS A 146 22.03 -21.63 -4.08
N SER A 147 21.98 -21.11 -5.29
CA SER A 147 23.02 -21.33 -6.33
C SER A 147 24.40 -20.80 -5.95
N ASP A 148 24.51 -19.92 -4.95
CA ASP A 148 25.77 -19.45 -4.37
C ASP A 148 26.52 -20.52 -3.57
N GLY A 149 25.89 -21.67 -3.31
CA GLY A 149 26.44 -22.79 -2.56
C GLY A 149 26.53 -22.60 -1.05
N ASN A 150 26.12 -21.47 -0.50
CA ASN A 150 26.28 -21.11 0.92
C ASN A 150 24.97 -20.71 1.61
N THR A 151 24.13 -19.93 0.96
CA THR A 151 22.91 -19.39 1.57
C THR A 151 21.81 -20.44 1.60
N VAL A 152 21.33 -20.76 2.80
CA VAL A 152 20.20 -21.69 3.01
C VAL A 152 18.93 -20.87 3.27
N ALA A 153 17.95 -20.98 2.37
CA ALA A 153 16.72 -20.22 2.41
C ALA A 153 15.47 -21.11 2.18
N PRO A 154 14.28 -20.69 2.61
CA PRO A 154 13.06 -21.42 2.34
C PRO A 154 12.76 -21.39 0.84
N LYS A 155 12.44 -22.53 0.26
CA LYS A 155 12.14 -22.73 -1.15
C LYS A 155 10.74 -23.29 -1.30
N LEU A 156 9.88 -22.59 -2.04
CA LEU A 156 8.60 -23.10 -2.51
C LEU A 156 8.85 -23.84 -3.82
N ALA A 157 8.54 -25.12 -3.86
CA ALA A 157 8.71 -26.00 -5.01
C ALA A 157 7.34 -26.50 -5.51
N TYR A 158 7.26 -26.74 -6.83
CA TYR A 158 6.21 -27.52 -7.44
C TYR A 158 6.82 -28.74 -8.11
N SER A 159 6.16 -29.89 -7.97
CA SER A 159 6.64 -31.16 -8.49
C SER A 159 5.52 -31.93 -9.21
N GLN A 160 5.87 -32.60 -10.29
CA GLN A 160 4.94 -33.44 -11.04
C GLN A 160 5.62 -34.73 -11.53
N ILE A 161 4.91 -35.86 -11.44
CA ILE A 161 5.43 -37.13 -11.88
C ILE A 161 5.18 -37.35 -13.38
N PHE A 162 6.23 -37.68 -14.12
CA PHE A 162 6.17 -38.25 -15.46
C PHE A 162 6.10 -39.78 -15.37
N LYS A 163 4.88 -40.30 -15.31
CA LYS A 163 4.60 -41.71 -15.06
C LYS A 163 5.33 -42.70 -15.96
N PRO A 164 5.50 -42.44 -17.30
CA PRO A 164 6.15 -43.42 -18.19
C PRO A 164 7.55 -43.83 -17.75
N TRP A 165 8.30 -42.94 -17.09
CA TRP A 165 9.64 -43.22 -16.60
C TRP A 165 9.76 -43.27 -15.08
N GLY A 166 8.69 -42.97 -14.36
CA GLY A 166 8.74 -42.82 -12.90
C GLY A 166 9.61 -41.64 -12.45
N TRP A 167 9.75 -40.61 -13.30
CA TRP A 167 10.53 -39.41 -12.99
C TRP A 167 9.65 -38.33 -12.39
N VAL A 168 10.15 -37.67 -11.38
CA VAL A 168 9.51 -36.52 -10.74
C VAL A 168 10.31 -35.27 -11.08
N ILE A 169 9.70 -34.43 -11.87
CA ILE A 169 10.27 -33.15 -12.29
C ILE A 169 9.84 -32.09 -11.32
N SER A 170 10.79 -31.31 -10.85
CA SER A 170 10.56 -30.27 -9.86
C SER A 170 11.27 -28.99 -10.26
N THR A 171 10.67 -27.87 -9.88
CA THR A 171 11.31 -26.55 -9.86
C THR A 171 10.82 -25.77 -8.65
N GLY A 172 11.40 -24.61 -8.36
CA GLY A 172 10.93 -23.78 -7.25
C GLY A 172 11.73 -22.51 -7.06
N ASN A 173 11.10 -21.57 -6.38
CA ASN A 173 11.63 -20.25 -6.09
C ASN A 173 11.93 -20.09 -4.60
N TYR A 174 12.93 -19.27 -4.26
CA TYR A 174 13.23 -18.96 -2.87
C TYR A 174 12.28 -17.92 -2.33
N VAL A 175 11.66 -18.21 -1.19
CA VAL A 175 10.60 -17.38 -0.58
C VAL A 175 11.13 -16.02 -0.16
N ASP A 176 12.37 -15.95 0.30
CA ASP A 176 13.02 -14.68 0.68
C ASP A 176 13.28 -13.76 -0.51
N ASP A 177 13.61 -14.30 -1.69
CA ASP A 177 13.73 -13.52 -2.93
C ASP A 177 12.37 -12.98 -3.35
N MET A 178 11.33 -13.83 -3.35
CA MET A 178 9.94 -13.43 -3.61
C MET A 178 9.47 -12.33 -2.65
N GLN A 179 9.74 -12.50 -1.34
CA GLN A 179 9.39 -11.50 -0.32
C GLN A 179 10.14 -10.19 -0.51
N SER A 180 11.39 -10.24 -0.95
CA SER A 180 12.19 -9.04 -1.23
C SER A 180 11.59 -8.22 -2.39
N GLU A 181 11.19 -8.88 -3.48
CA GLU A 181 10.51 -8.24 -4.61
C GLU A 181 9.17 -7.63 -4.19
N MET A 182 8.35 -8.37 -3.43
CA MET A 182 7.08 -7.87 -2.89
C MET A 182 7.28 -6.69 -1.93
N LYS A 183 8.29 -6.77 -1.07
CA LYS A 183 8.59 -5.74 -0.09
C LYS A 183 8.88 -4.39 -0.74
N GLN A 184 9.66 -4.34 -1.79
CA GLN A 184 9.99 -3.11 -2.49
C GLN A 184 8.71 -2.39 -2.97
N THR A 185 7.76 -3.12 -3.53
CA THR A 185 6.48 -2.54 -4.00
C THR A 185 5.59 -2.12 -2.84
N THR A 186 5.48 -2.94 -1.78
CA THR A 186 4.68 -2.60 -0.60
C THR A 186 5.25 -1.40 0.16
N ASP A 187 6.56 -1.28 0.25
CA ASP A 187 7.23 -0.11 0.84
C ASP A 187 6.95 1.16 0.03
N ASN A 188 6.97 1.08 -1.32
CA ASN A 188 6.59 2.19 -2.19
C ASN A 188 5.12 2.62 -1.98
N LEU A 189 4.18 1.67 -1.87
CA LEU A 189 2.78 1.97 -1.58
C LEU A 189 2.61 2.67 -0.22
N ASN A 190 3.29 2.19 0.81
CA ASN A 190 3.28 2.79 2.14
C ASN A 190 3.91 4.19 2.14
N GLN A 191 4.96 4.40 1.37
CA GLN A 191 5.59 5.71 1.21
C GLN A 191 4.66 6.70 0.50
N LEU A 192 3.96 6.27 -0.55
CA LEU A 192 2.95 7.08 -1.22
C LEU A 192 1.84 7.48 -0.25
N TYR A 193 1.31 6.54 0.54
CA TYR A 193 0.32 6.82 1.59
C TYR A 193 0.84 7.86 2.59
N THR A 194 2.06 7.69 3.10
CA THR A 194 2.66 8.60 4.09
C THR A 194 2.82 10.01 3.51
N ASN A 195 3.27 10.14 2.26
CA ASN A 195 3.42 11.42 1.58
C ASN A 195 2.05 12.10 1.36
N MET A 196 1.05 11.36 0.93
CA MET A 196 -0.33 11.88 0.77
C MET A 196 -0.90 12.36 2.11
N HIS A 197 -0.74 11.57 3.16
CA HIS A 197 -1.18 11.94 4.51
C HIS A 197 -0.48 13.21 5.01
N ARG A 198 0.85 13.31 4.84
CA ARG A 198 1.65 14.49 5.23
C ARG A 198 1.18 15.74 4.46
N SER A 199 1.01 15.63 3.15
CA SER A 199 0.52 16.74 2.32
C SER A 199 -0.88 17.20 2.74
N PHE A 200 -1.78 16.25 3.01
CA PHE A 200 -3.12 16.55 3.51
C PHE A 200 -3.07 17.30 4.85
N MET A 201 -2.24 16.87 5.80
CA MET A 201 -2.09 17.53 7.10
C MET A 201 -1.59 18.96 6.95
N ILE A 202 -0.60 19.20 6.06
CA ILE A 202 -0.09 20.56 5.78
C ILE A 202 -1.21 21.46 5.25
N VAL A 203 -1.96 20.97 4.25
CA VAL A 203 -3.10 21.72 3.67
C VAL A 203 -4.16 22.03 4.72
N ALA A 204 -4.50 21.06 5.57
CA ALA A 204 -5.47 21.26 6.65
C ALA A 204 -5.03 22.35 7.64
N ILE A 205 -3.75 22.34 8.04
CA ILE A 205 -3.19 23.37 8.92
C ILE A 205 -3.23 24.74 8.27
N VAL A 206 -2.87 24.87 6.99
CA VAL A 206 -2.92 26.15 6.25
C VAL A 206 -4.35 26.68 6.21
N ILE A 207 -5.34 25.81 5.92
CA ILE A 207 -6.76 26.21 5.91
C ILE A 207 -7.19 26.71 7.30
N LEU A 208 -6.82 26.03 8.37
CA LEU A 208 -7.13 26.46 9.76
C LEU A 208 -6.53 27.82 10.08
N ILE A 209 -5.29 28.10 9.66
CA ILE A 209 -4.66 29.39 9.84
C ILE A 209 -5.43 30.49 9.08
N ILE A 210 -5.79 30.22 7.80
CA ILE A 210 -6.56 31.16 6.99
C ILE A 210 -7.92 31.48 7.65
N ILE A 211 -8.63 30.46 8.12
CA ILE A 211 -9.91 30.65 8.82
C ILE A 211 -9.74 31.46 10.10
N GLY A 212 -8.66 31.21 10.87
CA GLY A 212 -8.34 31.95 12.07
C GLY A 212 -8.07 33.45 11.78
N VAL A 213 -7.27 33.73 10.75
CA VAL A 213 -6.98 35.10 10.30
C VAL A 213 -8.27 35.81 9.84
N LEU A 214 -9.06 35.15 8.98
CA LEU A 214 -10.33 35.70 8.51
C LEU A 214 -11.31 35.97 9.66
N GLY A 215 -11.37 35.04 10.65
CA GLY A 215 -12.19 35.22 11.85
C GLY A 215 -11.75 36.41 12.71
N ALA A 216 -10.44 36.60 12.89
CA ALA A 216 -9.91 37.77 13.59
C ALA A 216 -10.20 39.06 12.85
N VAL A 217 -10.01 39.09 11.53
CA VAL A 217 -10.36 40.27 10.68
C VAL A 217 -11.85 40.56 10.78
N PHE A 218 -12.70 39.55 10.63
CA PHE A 218 -14.15 39.72 10.76
C PHE A 218 -14.57 40.26 12.16
N GLY A 219 -13.97 39.71 13.22
CA GLY A 219 -14.19 40.16 14.61
C GLY A 219 -13.82 41.62 14.81
N THR A 220 -12.62 42.01 14.35
CA THR A 220 -12.12 43.38 14.56
C THR A 220 -12.80 44.42 13.68
N TYR A 221 -13.05 44.12 12.40
CA TYR A 221 -13.55 45.11 11.45
C TYR A 221 -15.10 45.16 11.32
N LEU A 222 -15.80 44.08 11.73
CA LEU A 222 -17.26 44.04 11.64
C LEU A 222 -17.93 43.90 13.02
N CYS A 223 -17.61 42.87 13.79
CA CYS A 223 -18.32 42.60 15.04
C CYS A 223 -18.04 43.63 16.13
N ASN A 224 -16.81 44.06 16.34
CA ASN A 224 -16.45 45.00 17.40
C ASN A 224 -17.09 46.38 17.17
N PRO A 225 -17.04 47.00 15.98
CA PRO A 225 -17.75 48.29 15.71
C PRO A 225 -19.27 48.17 15.90
N ILE A 226 -19.91 47.10 15.43
CA ILE A 226 -21.36 46.90 15.59
C ILE A 226 -21.71 46.77 17.07
N HIS A 227 -20.95 46.01 17.86
CA HIS A 227 -21.20 45.84 19.30
C HIS A 227 -21.08 47.20 20.02
N ARG A 228 -20.04 47.98 19.69
CA ARG A 228 -19.84 49.32 20.25
C ARG A 228 -20.99 50.29 19.89
N LEU A 229 -21.52 50.23 18.67
CA LEU A 229 -22.67 51.02 18.27
C LEU A 229 -23.96 50.60 18.98
N ALA A 230 -24.16 49.31 19.24
CA ALA A 230 -25.27 48.79 20.03
C ALA A 230 -25.20 49.27 21.51
N ASP A 231 -24.02 49.29 22.10
CA ASP A 231 -23.82 49.80 23.48
C ASP A 231 -24.12 51.32 23.54
N ILE A 232 -23.64 52.09 22.57
CA ILE A 232 -23.93 53.55 22.45
C ILE A 232 -25.43 53.79 22.26
N ALA A 233 -26.10 53.02 21.42
CA ALA A 233 -27.55 53.13 21.22
C ALA A 233 -28.31 52.87 22.55
N LYS A 234 -27.85 51.89 23.32
CA LYS A 234 -28.40 51.60 24.65
C LYS A 234 -28.17 52.76 25.65
N ASP A 235 -26.97 53.36 25.67
CA ASP A 235 -26.66 54.50 26.52
C ASP A 235 -27.52 55.73 26.16
N ILE A 236 -27.72 56.00 24.88
CA ILE A 236 -28.62 57.05 24.42
C ILE A 236 -30.04 56.79 24.89
N SER A 237 -30.54 55.57 24.77
CA SER A 237 -31.90 55.21 25.25
C SER A 237 -32.09 55.37 26.74
N LEU A 238 -31.04 55.35 27.54
CA LEU A 238 -31.04 55.61 28.97
C LEU A 238 -30.76 57.07 29.35
N GLY A 239 -30.75 57.98 28.37
CA GLY A 239 -30.48 59.41 28.56
C GLY A 239 -29.01 59.75 28.76
N ARG A 240 -28.09 58.81 28.56
CA ARG A 240 -26.63 59.01 28.73
C ARG A 240 -26.05 59.51 27.42
N ILE A 241 -26.14 60.83 27.16
CA ILE A 241 -25.64 61.44 25.91
C ILE A 241 -24.14 61.83 25.96
N ASN A 242 -23.48 61.58 27.05
CA ASN A 242 -22.04 61.99 27.24
C ASN A 242 -21.05 60.91 26.74
N THR A 243 -21.46 60.09 25.79
CA THR A 243 -20.64 59.07 25.14
C THR A 243 -19.75 59.72 24.06
N ASN A 244 -18.49 59.30 24.02
CA ASN A 244 -17.51 59.80 23.04
C ASN A 244 -17.45 58.82 21.83
N LEU A 245 -18.13 59.19 20.74
CA LEU A 245 -18.07 58.45 19.48
C LEU A 245 -17.36 59.32 18.45
N GLN A 246 -16.23 58.81 17.91
CA GLN A 246 -15.46 59.55 16.90
C GLN A 246 -15.94 59.15 15.49
N ARG A 247 -15.95 60.15 14.60
CA ARG A 247 -16.20 59.93 13.16
C ARG A 247 -15.06 59.13 12.56
N ILE A 248 -15.37 58.17 11.71
CA ILE A 248 -14.39 57.38 10.97
C ILE A 248 -14.43 57.70 9.49
N SER A 249 -13.24 57.67 8.90
CA SER A 249 -13.09 57.84 7.45
C SER A 249 -13.26 56.48 6.78
N GLY A 250 -14.33 56.34 6.00
CA GLY A 250 -14.61 55.11 5.24
C GLY A 250 -15.89 55.28 4.39
N LYS A 251 -16.03 54.41 3.38
CA LYS A 251 -17.20 54.42 2.47
C LYS A 251 -18.08 53.17 2.62
N ASN A 252 -17.78 52.34 3.63
CA ASN A 252 -18.56 51.12 3.90
C ASN A 252 -19.76 51.42 4.81
N GLU A 253 -20.68 50.51 4.91
CA GLU A 253 -21.92 50.60 5.67
C GLU A 253 -21.66 50.82 7.18
N ILE A 254 -20.61 50.27 7.73
CA ILE A 254 -20.23 50.45 9.14
C ILE A 254 -19.75 51.86 9.40
N SER A 255 -18.95 52.44 8.50
CA SER A 255 -18.50 53.82 8.60
C SER A 255 -19.67 54.79 8.47
N THR A 256 -20.58 54.54 7.52
CA THR A 256 -21.81 55.34 7.34
C THR A 256 -22.68 55.26 8.59
N LEU A 257 -22.90 54.07 9.14
CA LEU A 257 -23.70 53.88 10.33
C LEU A 257 -23.07 54.59 11.56
N GLN A 258 -21.76 54.45 11.78
CA GLN A 258 -21.05 55.12 12.87
C GLN A 258 -21.14 56.65 12.75
N ASN A 259 -20.96 57.20 11.58
CA ASN A 259 -21.05 58.66 11.35
C ASN A 259 -22.49 59.15 11.57
N SER A 260 -23.52 58.42 11.18
CA SER A 260 -24.92 58.73 11.46
C SER A 260 -25.24 58.74 12.96
N PHE A 261 -24.62 57.81 13.72
CA PHE A 261 -24.74 57.85 15.18
C PHE A 261 -23.99 59.03 15.80
N CYS A 262 -22.89 59.53 15.23
CA CYS A 262 -22.24 60.75 15.62
C CYS A 262 -23.17 61.97 15.41
N ASP A 263 -23.82 62.05 14.26
CA ASP A 263 -24.78 63.13 13.96
C ASP A 263 -25.98 63.15 14.93
N LEU A 264 -26.48 61.96 15.24
CA LEU A 264 -27.59 61.79 16.19
C LEU A 264 -27.18 62.22 17.62
N LEU A 265 -26.00 61.82 18.08
CA LEU A 265 -25.46 62.25 19.39
C LEU A 265 -25.26 63.77 19.47
N GLU A 266 -24.71 64.36 18.42
CA GLU A 266 -24.52 65.81 18.31
C GLU A 266 -25.88 66.56 18.39
N THR A 267 -26.90 66.05 17.67
CA THR A 267 -28.25 66.60 17.71
C THR A 267 -28.86 66.52 19.12
N PHE A 268 -28.73 65.37 19.81
CA PHE A 268 -29.24 65.25 21.21
C PHE A 268 -28.47 66.14 22.18
N LYS A 269 -27.18 66.32 22.08
CA LYS A 269 -26.39 67.23 22.89
C LYS A 269 -26.84 68.68 22.72
N ASN A 270 -27.00 69.11 21.49
CA ASN A 270 -27.46 70.43 21.16
C ASN A 270 -28.90 70.72 21.69
N GLN A 271 -29.79 69.73 21.61
CA GLN A 271 -31.14 69.85 22.20
C GLN A 271 -31.07 69.92 23.73
N ALA A 272 -30.28 69.08 24.38
CA ALA A 272 -30.08 69.13 25.84
C ALA A 272 -29.52 70.48 26.33
N ASP A 273 -28.56 71.02 25.60
CA ASP A 273 -27.93 72.33 25.90
C ASP A 273 -28.96 73.49 25.73
N THR A 274 -29.73 73.42 24.67
CA THR A 274 -30.82 74.37 24.45
C THR A 274 -31.86 74.36 25.56
N ILE A 275 -32.29 73.13 26.03
CA ILE A 275 -33.24 73.00 27.11
C ILE A 275 -32.64 73.54 28.43
N SER A 276 -31.38 73.25 28.69
CA SER A 276 -30.67 73.75 29.90
C SER A 276 -30.64 75.25 29.92
N ARG A 277 -30.28 75.93 28.79
CA ARG A 277 -30.27 77.37 28.65
C ARG A 277 -31.64 78.00 28.85
N LEU A 278 -32.71 77.42 28.27
CA LEU A 278 -34.08 77.83 28.50
C LEU A 278 -34.50 77.66 29.96
N SER A 279 -34.01 76.69 30.67
CA SER A 279 -34.27 76.43 32.08
C SER A 279 -33.59 77.48 33.01
N ASP A 280 -32.40 77.96 32.57
CA ASP A 280 -31.59 78.94 33.34
C ASP A 280 -31.99 80.37 33.06
N GLY A 281 -33.02 80.63 32.21
CA GLY A 281 -33.61 81.96 31.99
C GLY A 281 -32.88 82.87 31.02
N ASP A 282 -32.11 82.32 30.10
CA ASP A 282 -31.41 82.99 29.00
C ASP A 282 -32.21 82.96 27.71
#